data_732804a6ef1c290c1929d65774907519
#
_entry.id   732804a6ef1c290c1929d65774907519
#
_cell.length_a   1.000
_cell.length_b   1.000
_cell.length_c   1.000
_cell.angle_alpha   90.00
_cell.angle_beta   90.00
_cell.angle_gamma   90.00
#
_symmetry.space_group_name_H-M   'P 1'
#
loop_
_entity.id
_entity.type
_entity.pdbx_description
1 polymer ?
#
loop_
_entity_poly.entity_id
_entity_poly.type
_entity_poly.pdbx_seq_one_letter_code
_entity_poly.pdbx_strand_id
1 'polypeptide(L)'
;TFHNATDASHKVADAKTRELILVHVPYPYRNNHYRFLLVARHVPILPTPPQSLYRRRLEDELLDPATCLTAAIKLEALGMSSIRPLRVGLESTSPWVRFAAAEALAYLGQSDGAAELARLAEEHPALRAPALKALAALDDAAAADRLVDLMGRTDPELRYGAFLALRLADDQHPAVRGMPIHRSYHLHLVAPGTPGMVHLTSGRRAEIVLFGDDVLFRGPFTLPIGTEYTVKVPGSGSATLTRIVKVKDEWVERQVNCSADVGSVLIALGQMGGGYAEAVELIRRADAAGVLSSSVLVDAIPLELNLRQLAYFARHDPSLRKADAEVSRLGVSRPSVENADLTLPTPDADSTPPPTPPPRPPLNREPGRLFGPKRQEPPVAPIVLPTPRE
;
A
#
# COMPACT_ATOMS: atom_id res chain seq x y z
N THR A 1 23.51 1.01 14.63
CA THR A 1 23.52 2.42 14.22
C THR A 1 22.55 2.58 13.07
N PHE A 2 21.42 3.21 13.36
CA PHE A 2 20.48 3.59 12.31
C PHE A 2 21.09 4.75 11.54
N HIS A 3 21.37 4.57 10.29
CA HIS A 3 21.64 5.70 9.42
C HIS A 3 20.29 6.28 8.99
N ASN A 4 20.11 7.56 9.25
CA ASN A 4 18.98 8.32 8.71
C ASN A 4 19.07 8.28 7.19
N ALA A 5 18.18 7.60 6.60
CA ALA A 5 18.32 7.20 5.27
C ALA A 5 17.42 7.90 4.35
N THR A 6 18.07 8.32 3.38
CA THR A 6 17.53 8.60 2.07
C THR A 6 17.28 7.32 1.26
N ASP A 7 17.72 6.17 1.76
CA ASP A 7 17.61 4.90 1.05
C ASP A 7 16.38 4.09 1.45
N ALA A 8 15.75 3.44 0.49
CA ALA A 8 14.54 2.66 0.64
C ALA A 8 14.71 1.42 1.54
N SER A 9 15.93 1.01 1.83
CA SER A 9 16.23 -0.15 2.69
C SER A 9 17.37 0.11 3.64
N HIS A 10 17.19 -0.30 4.92
CA HIS A 10 18.24 -0.30 5.93
C HIS A 10 18.59 -1.70 6.33
N LYS A 11 19.86 -2.00 6.25
CA LYS A 11 20.45 -3.24 6.74
C LYS A 11 21.38 -2.91 7.87
N VAL A 12 21.05 -3.34 9.08
CA VAL A 12 21.91 -3.17 10.24
C VAL A 12 22.37 -4.55 10.69
N ALA A 13 23.65 -4.83 10.49
CA ALA A 13 24.31 -5.97 11.12
C ALA A 13 25.19 -5.44 12.25
N ASP A 14 24.92 -5.84 13.49
CA ASP A 14 25.80 -5.58 14.61
C ASP A 14 26.70 -6.80 14.83
N ALA A 15 27.99 -6.63 14.54
CA ALA A 15 28.97 -7.69 14.74
C ALA A 15 29.21 -8.05 16.20
N LYS A 16 28.85 -7.16 17.16
CA LYS A 16 29.00 -7.41 18.59
C LYS A 16 27.83 -8.17 19.18
N THR A 17 26.61 -7.78 18.82
CA THR A 17 25.40 -8.45 19.30
C THR A 17 24.97 -9.61 18.41
N ARG A 18 25.52 -9.69 17.19
CA ARG A 18 25.17 -10.70 16.19
C ARG A 18 23.71 -10.69 15.81
N GLU A 19 23.09 -9.53 15.88
CA GLU A 19 21.71 -9.30 15.45
C GLU A 19 21.70 -8.76 14.02
N LEU A 20 20.89 -9.37 13.19
CA LEU A 20 20.59 -8.85 11.85
C LEU A 20 19.18 -8.30 11.86
N ILE A 21 19.06 -6.99 11.71
CA ILE A 21 17.78 -6.30 11.57
C ILE A 21 17.69 -5.81 10.11
N LEU A 22 16.67 -6.28 9.41
CA LEU A 22 16.34 -5.80 8.09
C LEU A 22 15.13 -4.88 8.20
N VAL A 23 15.32 -3.60 7.91
CA VAL A 23 14.23 -2.63 7.87
C VAL A 23 14.05 -2.18 6.42
N HIS A 24 12.91 -2.51 5.86
CA HIS A 24 12.48 -1.98 4.58
C HIS A 24 11.59 -0.76 4.80
N VAL A 25 11.99 0.34 4.21
CA VAL A 25 11.18 1.54 4.13
C VAL A 25 10.78 1.73 2.67
N PRO A 26 9.54 1.43 2.28
CA PRO A 26 9.10 1.70 0.92
C PRO A 26 9.19 3.20 0.64
N TYR A 27 9.73 3.54 -0.51
CA TYR A 27 9.75 4.90 -1.04
C TYR A 27 8.35 5.27 -1.55
N PRO A 28 7.84 6.49 -1.32
CA PRO A 28 8.40 7.60 -0.55
C PRO A 28 8.03 7.57 0.96
N TYR A 29 8.90 8.06 1.81
CA TYR A 29 8.80 8.11 3.28
C TYR A 29 7.58 8.77 3.87
N ARG A 30 6.81 9.49 3.10
CA ARG A 30 5.79 10.44 3.58
C ARG A 30 4.67 9.82 4.39
N ASN A 31 4.51 8.49 4.36
CA ASN A 31 3.39 7.82 4.99
C ASN A 31 3.74 6.85 6.12
N ASN A 32 4.99 6.81 6.59
CA ASN A 32 5.42 5.95 7.70
C ASN A 32 5.03 4.46 7.57
N HIS A 33 4.92 3.94 6.36
CA HIS A 33 4.69 2.53 6.14
C HIS A 33 6.03 1.80 6.17
N TYR A 34 6.27 1.05 7.23
CA TYR A 34 7.48 0.24 7.40
C TYR A 34 7.18 -1.21 7.11
N ARG A 35 8.00 -1.84 6.30
CA ARG A 35 8.07 -3.29 6.27
C ARG A 35 9.15 -3.72 7.25
N PHE A 36 8.77 -4.18 8.44
CA PHE A 36 9.69 -4.72 9.41
C PHE A 36 9.89 -6.20 9.19
N LEU A 37 11.14 -6.60 9.08
CA LEU A 37 11.55 -7.98 9.12
C LEU A 37 12.62 -8.13 10.17
N LEU A 38 12.22 -8.53 11.36
CA LEU A 38 13.16 -9.03 12.35
C LEU A 38 13.51 -10.47 11.93
N VAL A 39 14.67 -10.64 11.34
CA VAL A 39 15.04 -11.91 10.71
C VAL A 39 15.72 -12.87 11.69
N ALA A 40 16.42 -12.38 12.70
CA ALA A 40 16.97 -13.22 13.76
C ALA A 40 17.38 -12.41 14.98
N ARG A 41 17.06 -12.90 16.16
CA ARG A 41 17.61 -12.37 17.41
C ARG A 41 19.04 -12.84 17.66
N HIS A 42 19.41 -13.99 17.17
CA HIS A 42 20.77 -14.50 17.28
C HIS A 42 21.09 -15.22 15.98
N VAL A 43 22.00 -14.68 15.22
CA VAL A 43 22.64 -15.45 14.15
C VAL A 43 23.71 -16.30 14.83
N PRO A 44 23.54 -17.63 14.95
CA PRO A 44 24.61 -18.44 15.48
C PRO A 44 25.83 -18.22 14.58
N ILE A 45 27.00 -17.95 15.20
CA ILE A 45 28.24 -18.03 14.45
C ILE A 45 28.47 -19.52 14.20
N LEU A 46 27.86 -20.00 13.15
CA LEU A 46 28.44 -21.12 12.46
C LEU A 46 29.81 -20.65 11.96
N PRO A 47 30.88 -21.48 12.08
CA PRO A 47 32.14 -21.18 11.41
C PRO A 47 31.77 -20.83 9.99
N THR A 48 32.01 -19.59 9.61
CA THR A 48 31.45 -18.95 8.42
C THR A 48 31.71 -19.86 7.23
N PRO A 49 30.73 -20.60 6.71
CA PRO A 49 30.93 -21.19 5.40
C PRO A 49 31.27 -20.02 4.49
N PRO A 50 32.23 -20.18 3.56
CA PRO A 50 32.56 -19.12 2.63
C PRO A 50 31.26 -18.51 2.13
N GLN A 51 31.15 -17.19 2.11
CA GLN A 51 29.89 -16.49 1.70
C GLN A 51 29.31 -17.08 0.41
N SER A 52 30.16 -17.68 -0.42
CA SER A 52 29.80 -18.42 -1.62
C SER A 52 28.92 -19.65 -1.36
N LEU A 53 29.19 -20.45 -0.31
CA LEU A 53 28.37 -21.62 0.02
C LEU A 53 27.02 -21.22 0.61
N TYR A 54 27.00 -20.19 1.48
CA TYR A 54 25.75 -19.68 2.02
C TYR A 54 24.85 -19.12 0.92
N ARG A 55 25.43 -18.33 0.00
CA ARG A 55 24.69 -17.79 -1.14
C ARG A 55 24.18 -18.90 -2.05
N ARG A 56 24.98 -19.88 -2.39
CA ARG A 56 24.55 -21.02 -3.23
C ARG A 56 23.37 -21.78 -2.59
N ARG A 57 23.42 -21.99 -1.29
CA ARG A 57 22.28 -22.55 -0.57
C ARG A 57 21.01 -21.67 -0.68
N LEU A 58 21.14 -20.36 -0.56
CA LEU A 58 20.02 -19.45 -0.73
C LEU A 58 19.48 -19.41 -2.18
N GLU A 59 20.36 -19.61 -3.15
CA GLU A 59 19.98 -19.77 -4.56
C GLU A 59 19.11 -21.02 -4.75
N ASP A 60 19.49 -22.14 -4.15
CA ASP A 60 18.70 -23.37 -4.16
C ASP A 60 17.36 -23.19 -3.40
N GLU A 61 17.39 -22.59 -2.20
CA GLU A 61 16.21 -22.30 -1.39
C GLU A 61 15.25 -21.32 -2.11
N LEU A 62 15.75 -20.42 -2.99
CA LEU A 62 14.94 -19.50 -3.78
C LEU A 62 14.09 -20.23 -4.81
N LEU A 63 14.62 -21.28 -5.41
CA LEU A 63 13.92 -22.02 -6.48
C LEU A 63 12.86 -22.99 -5.93
N ASP A 64 12.83 -23.21 -4.62
CA ASP A 64 11.79 -24.01 -3.96
C ASP A 64 10.63 -23.09 -3.52
N PRO A 65 9.40 -23.30 -4.04
CA PRO A 65 8.22 -22.52 -3.65
C PRO A 65 7.94 -22.48 -2.15
N ALA A 66 8.33 -23.52 -1.40
CA ALA A 66 8.11 -23.57 0.04
C ALA A 66 9.03 -22.63 0.84
N THR A 67 10.20 -22.30 0.29
CA THR A 67 11.24 -21.50 0.97
C THR A 67 11.58 -20.18 0.26
N CYS A 68 11.10 -20.01 -0.98
CA CYS A 68 11.47 -18.89 -1.87
C CYS A 68 11.31 -17.51 -1.21
N LEU A 69 10.21 -17.25 -0.51
CA LEU A 69 9.94 -15.96 0.13
C LEU A 69 11.02 -15.59 1.17
N THR A 70 11.40 -16.56 2.00
CA THR A 70 12.43 -16.33 3.02
C THR A 70 13.84 -16.27 2.43
N ALA A 71 14.11 -17.07 1.40
CA ALA A 71 15.39 -17.04 0.68
C ALA A 71 15.57 -15.71 -0.06
N ALA A 72 14.54 -15.22 -0.74
CA ALA A 72 14.57 -13.93 -1.44
C ALA A 72 14.90 -12.77 -0.49
N ILE A 73 14.26 -12.73 0.69
CA ILE A 73 14.55 -11.72 1.73
C ILE A 73 16.01 -11.78 2.18
N LYS A 74 16.55 -12.98 2.39
CA LYS A 74 17.96 -13.16 2.78
C LYS A 74 18.90 -12.75 1.65
N LEU A 75 18.59 -13.08 0.40
CA LEU A 75 19.34 -12.67 -0.79
C LEU A 75 19.30 -11.15 -0.95
N GLU A 76 18.15 -10.53 -0.77
CA GLU A 76 18.02 -9.08 -0.74
C GLU A 76 18.92 -8.46 0.35
N ALA A 77 18.99 -9.06 1.55
CA ALA A 77 19.88 -8.63 2.62
C ALA A 77 21.36 -8.71 2.24
N LEU A 78 21.77 -9.60 1.33
CA LEU A 78 23.13 -9.67 0.78
C LEU A 78 23.41 -8.57 -0.25
N GLY A 79 22.40 -7.85 -0.71
CA GLY A 79 22.53 -6.68 -1.60
C GLY A 79 22.81 -7.03 -3.05
N MET A 80 23.56 -6.15 -3.73
CA MET A 80 23.79 -6.18 -5.19
C MET A 80 24.40 -7.49 -5.70
N SER A 81 25.11 -8.23 -4.85
CA SER A 81 25.68 -9.54 -5.22
C SER A 81 24.62 -10.61 -5.50
N SER A 82 23.37 -10.36 -5.10
CA SER A 82 22.23 -11.28 -5.25
C SER A 82 21.37 -11.02 -6.49
N ILE A 83 21.66 -9.98 -7.27
CA ILE A 83 20.87 -9.64 -8.46
C ILE A 83 20.85 -10.81 -9.45
N ARG A 84 22.00 -11.43 -9.72
CA ARG A 84 22.08 -12.52 -10.69
C ARG A 84 21.21 -13.72 -10.30
N PRO A 85 21.32 -14.30 -9.09
CA PRO A 85 20.42 -15.38 -8.68
C PRO A 85 18.96 -14.98 -8.65
N LEU A 86 18.63 -13.74 -8.26
CA LEU A 86 17.24 -13.27 -8.29
C LEU A 86 16.71 -13.20 -9.73
N ARG A 87 17.52 -12.77 -10.71
CA ARG A 87 17.12 -12.83 -12.13
C ARG A 87 16.82 -14.25 -12.61
N VAL A 88 17.59 -15.23 -12.17
CA VAL A 88 17.29 -16.65 -12.46
C VAL A 88 15.94 -17.06 -11.85
N GLY A 89 15.61 -16.57 -10.66
CA GLY A 89 14.30 -16.79 -10.03
C GLY A 89 13.13 -16.25 -10.86
N LEU A 90 13.31 -15.19 -11.66
CA LEU A 90 12.25 -14.67 -12.55
C LEU A 90 11.86 -15.67 -13.66
N GLU A 91 12.75 -16.58 -14.05
CA GLU A 91 12.53 -17.57 -15.10
C GLU A 91 11.82 -18.83 -14.59
N SER A 92 11.53 -18.91 -13.28
CA SER A 92 10.87 -20.08 -12.66
C SER A 92 9.45 -20.27 -13.20
N THR A 93 9.03 -21.52 -13.29
CA THR A 93 7.64 -21.89 -13.59
C THR A 93 6.68 -21.54 -12.46
N SER A 94 7.17 -21.50 -11.20
CA SER A 94 6.36 -21.17 -10.03
C SER A 94 6.09 -19.67 -9.94
N PRO A 95 4.82 -19.23 -9.84
CA PRO A 95 4.48 -17.82 -9.64
C PRO A 95 5.02 -17.27 -8.31
N TRP A 96 5.13 -18.12 -7.29
CA TRP A 96 5.66 -17.74 -5.99
C TRP A 96 7.16 -17.45 -6.01
N VAL A 97 7.92 -18.24 -6.76
CA VAL A 97 9.36 -18.02 -6.95
C VAL A 97 9.60 -16.75 -7.76
N ARG A 98 8.84 -16.58 -8.87
CA ARG A 98 8.93 -15.36 -9.68
C ARG A 98 8.57 -14.12 -8.87
N PHE A 99 7.50 -14.20 -8.06
CA PHE A 99 7.12 -13.12 -7.17
C PHE A 99 8.23 -12.78 -6.16
N ALA A 100 8.74 -13.77 -5.44
CA ALA A 100 9.78 -13.57 -4.44
C ALA A 100 11.05 -12.93 -5.03
N ALA A 101 11.45 -13.39 -6.21
CA ALA A 101 12.59 -12.85 -6.95
C ALA A 101 12.33 -11.41 -7.43
N ALA A 102 11.17 -11.15 -8.02
CA ALA A 102 10.78 -9.83 -8.52
C ALA A 102 10.65 -8.80 -7.39
N GLU A 103 10.04 -9.20 -6.26
CA GLU A 103 9.90 -8.37 -5.07
C GLU A 103 11.27 -7.97 -4.51
N ALA A 104 12.19 -8.93 -4.36
CA ALA A 104 13.54 -8.67 -3.87
C ALA A 104 14.35 -7.78 -4.83
N LEU A 105 14.21 -7.98 -6.14
CA LEU A 105 14.83 -7.10 -7.15
C LEU A 105 14.30 -5.67 -7.04
N ALA A 106 12.99 -5.50 -6.90
CA ALA A 106 12.37 -4.18 -6.75
C ALA A 106 12.93 -3.43 -5.52
N TYR A 107 13.04 -4.11 -4.38
CA TYR A 107 13.62 -3.51 -3.17
C TYR A 107 15.14 -3.29 -3.26
N LEU A 108 15.82 -3.94 -4.19
CA LEU A 108 17.21 -3.62 -4.55
C LEU A 108 17.32 -2.50 -5.60
N GLY A 109 16.19 -1.87 -5.99
CA GLY A 109 16.16 -0.82 -6.99
C GLY A 109 16.38 -1.32 -8.43
N GLN A 110 16.06 -2.61 -8.69
CA GLN A 110 16.18 -3.21 -10.02
C GLN A 110 14.80 -3.39 -10.65
N SER A 111 14.58 -2.78 -11.80
CA SER A 111 13.30 -2.82 -12.51
C SER A 111 13.04 -4.11 -13.32
N ASP A 112 14.01 -5.03 -13.37
CA ASP A 112 13.91 -6.29 -14.11
C ASP A 112 12.62 -7.09 -13.82
N GLY A 113 12.14 -7.01 -12.55
CA GLY A 113 10.93 -7.72 -12.10
C GLY A 113 9.64 -6.93 -12.25
N ALA A 114 9.65 -5.67 -12.69
CA ALA A 114 8.47 -4.79 -12.66
C ALA A 114 7.30 -5.33 -13.49
N ALA A 115 7.57 -5.83 -14.69
CA ALA A 115 6.54 -6.41 -15.55
C ALA A 115 5.92 -7.68 -14.93
N GLU A 116 6.74 -8.51 -14.29
CA GLU A 116 6.28 -9.72 -13.61
C GLU A 116 5.44 -9.38 -12.35
N LEU A 117 5.85 -8.39 -11.57
CA LEU A 117 5.05 -7.90 -10.43
C LEU A 117 3.68 -7.42 -10.87
N ALA A 118 3.61 -6.64 -11.96
CA ALA A 118 2.33 -6.17 -12.51
C ALA A 118 1.43 -7.33 -12.93
N ARG A 119 1.98 -8.32 -13.65
CA ARG A 119 1.26 -9.51 -14.08
C ARG A 119 0.75 -10.34 -12.89
N LEU A 120 1.60 -10.57 -11.89
CA LEU A 120 1.24 -11.32 -10.69
C LEU A 120 0.21 -10.60 -9.82
N ALA A 121 0.23 -9.26 -9.76
CA ALA A 121 -0.80 -8.47 -9.08
C ALA A 121 -2.17 -8.64 -9.74
N GLU A 122 -2.22 -8.80 -11.06
CA GLU A 122 -3.45 -9.03 -11.83
C GLU A 122 -3.95 -10.48 -11.67
N GLU A 123 -3.06 -11.47 -11.87
CA GLU A 123 -3.42 -12.90 -11.92
C GLU A 123 -3.65 -13.54 -10.54
N HIS A 124 -2.97 -13.06 -9.50
CA HIS A 124 -2.95 -13.70 -8.19
C HIS A 124 -3.40 -12.76 -7.06
N PRO A 125 -4.68 -12.83 -6.62
CA PRO A 125 -5.19 -11.96 -5.55
C PRO A 125 -4.36 -11.98 -4.26
N ALA A 126 -3.77 -13.14 -3.90
CA ALA A 126 -2.92 -13.28 -2.72
C ALA A 126 -1.60 -12.48 -2.83
N LEU A 127 -1.08 -12.29 -4.04
CA LEU A 127 0.15 -11.56 -4.31
C LEU A 127 -0.08 -10.09 -4.67
N ARG A 128 -1.34 -9.68 -4.87
CA ARG A 128 -1.71 -8.35 -5.34
C ARG A 128 -1.15 -7.22 -4.48
N ALA A 129 -1.46 -7.24 -3.19
CA ALA A 129 -1.01 -6.18 -2.28
C ALA A 129 0.53 -6.08 -2.18
N PRO A 130 1.30 -7.16 -1.95
CA PRO A 130 2.74 -7.06 -1.88
C PRO A 130 3.39 -6.73 -3.24
N ALA A 131 2.84 -7.19 -4.36
CA ALA A 131 3.37 -6.85 -5.69
C ALA A 131 3.19 -5.35 -6.01
N LEU A 132 2.02 -4.79 -5.72
CA LEU A 132 1.77 -3.35 -5.88
C LEU A 132 2.69 -2.51 -4.98
N LYS A 133 2.95 -2.96 -3.75
CA LYS A 133 3.91 -2.29 -2.85
C LYS A 133 5.34 -2.34 -3.37
N ALA A 134 5.74 -3.47 -3.94
CA ALA A 134 7.06 -3.61 -4.54
C ALA A 134 7.23 -2.71 -5.78
N LEU A 135 6.19 -2.59 -6.62
CA LEU A 135 6.17 -1.63 -7.73
C LEU A 135 6.28 -0.19 -7.24
N ALA A 136 5.55 0.17 -6.18
CA ALA A 136 5.62 1.52 -5.59
C ALA A 136 6.99 1.83 -4.95
N ALA A 137 7.78 0.82 -4.62
CA ALA A 137 9.13 0.99 -4.06
C ALA A 137 10.20 1.24 -5.14
N LEU A 138 9.88 0.99 -6.41
CA LEU A 138 10.76 1.31 -7.53
C LEU A 138 10.67 2.79 -7.89
N ASP A 139 11.81 3.46 -7.92
CA ASP A 139 11.94 4.83 -8.45
C ASP A 139 12.24 4.75 -9.95
N ASP A 140 11.28 4.24 -10.71
CA ASP A 140 11.41 3.97 -12.14
C ASP A 140 10.11 4.31 -12.88
N ALA A 141 10.22 5.08 -13.95
CA ALA A 141 9.10 5.47 -14.80
C ALA A 141 8.35 4.24 -15.36
N ALA A 142 9.07 3.17 -15.71
CA ALA A 142 8.43 1.95 -16.20
C ALA A 142 7.54 1.27 -15.13
N ALA A 143 7.91 1.34 -13.85
CA ALA A 143 7.08 0.85 -12.76
C ALA A 143 5.82 1.74 -12.57
N ALA A 144 5.97 3.06 -12.69
CA ALA A 144 4.84 3.98 -12.67
C ALA A 144 3.86 3.72 -13.83
N ASP A 145 4.38 3.53 -15.04
CA ASP A 145 3.56 3.18 -16.21
C ASP A 145 2.79 1.88 -16.01
N ARG A 146 3.41 0.85 -15.40
CA ARG A 146 2.71 -0.40 -15.06
C ARG A 146 1.56 -0.17 -14.07
N LEU A 147 1.77 0.69 -13.06
CA LEU A 147 0.70 1.03 -12.12
C LEU A 147 -0.44 1.80 -12.81
N VAL A 148 -0.13 2.69 -13.77
CA VAL A 148 -1.14 3.36 -14.59
C VAL A 148 -1.94 2.34 -15.42
N ASP A 149 -1.26 1.39 -16.06
CA ASP A 149 -1.91 0.32 -16.83
C ASP A 149 -2.86 -0.52 -15.95
N LEU A 150 -2.43 -0.85 -14.73
CA LEU A 150 -3.25 -1.63 -13.78
C LEU A 150 -4.50 -0.88 -13.30
N MET A 151 -4.47 0.46 -13.22
CA MET A 151 -5.66 1.26 -12.93
C MET A 151 -6.73 1.15 -14.02
N GLY A 152 -6.35 0.79 -15.25
CA GLY A 152 -7.26 0.58 -16.37
C GLY A 152 -7.93 -0.79 -16.41
N ARG A 153 -7.58 -1.73 -15.53
CA ARG A 153 -8.13 -3.09 -15.51
C ARG A 153 -9.58 -3.12 -15.02
N THR A 154 -10.21 -4.30 -15.06
CA THR A 154 -11.62 -4.46 -14.66
C THR A 154 -11.81 -4.72 -13.16
N ASP A 155 -10.83 -5.33 -12.51
CA ASP A 155 -10.91 -5.70 -11.09
C ASP A 155 -10.81 -4.45 -10.19
N PRO A 156 -11.84 -4.17 -9.36
CA PRO A 156 -11.90 -2.95 -8.56
C PRO A 156 -10.78 -2.82 -7.52
N GLU A 157 -10.43 -3.93 -6.84
CA GLU A 157 -9.38 -3.92 -5.82
C GLU A 157 -8.01 -3.69 -6.46
N LEU A 158 -7.78 -4.26 -7.66
CA LEU A 158 -6.55 -4.04 -8.41
C LEU A 158 -6.43 -2.57 -8.83
N ARG A 159 -7.50 -1.99 -9.38
CA ARG A 159 -7.55 -0.58 -9.83
C ARG A 159 -7.23 0.37 -8.67
N TYR A 160 -7.95 0.22 -7.56
CA TYR A 160 -7.75 1.09 -6.43
C TYR A 160 -6.41 0.82 -5.72
N GLY A 161 -5.98 -0.44 -5.64
CA GLY A 161 -4.66 -0.80 -5.14
C GLY A 161 -3.52 -0.19 -5.96
N ALA A 162 -3.63 -0.20 -7.29
CA ALA A 162 -2.65 0.42 -8.19
C ALA A 162 -2.64 1.96 -8.05
N PHE A 163 -3.81 2.59 -7.92
CA PHE A 163 -3.93 4.01 -7.59
C PHE A 163 -3.21 4.36 -6.29
N LEU A 164 -3.44 3.59 -5.22
CA LEU A 164 -2.77 3.80 -3.94
C LEU A 164 -1.26 3.60 -4.04
N ALA A 165 -0.81 2.58 -4.78
CA ALA A 165 0.60 2.29 -4.98
C ALA A 165 1.32 3.41 -5.73
N LEU A 166 0.74 3.89 -6.84
CA LEU A 166 1.30 5.02 -7.60
C LEU A 166 1.32 6.30 -6.77
N ARG A 167 0.25 6.59 -6.03
CA ARG A 167 0.21 7.75 -5.15
C ARG A 167 1.21 7.64 -3.98
N LEU A 168 1.52 6.44 -3.54
CA LEU A 168 2.57 6.20 -2.53
C LEU A 168 3.96 6.47 -3.11
N ALA A 169 4.18 6.10 -4.37
CA ALA A 169 5.42 6.37 -5.09
C ALA A 169 5.59 7.86 -5.39
N ASP A 170 4.56 8.48 -5.98
CA ASP A 170 4.55 9.91 -6.33
C ASP A 170 3.12 10.47 -6.21
N ASP A 171 2.87 11.25 -5.17
CA ASP A 171 1.56 11.89 -4.92
C ASP A 171 1.25 13.07 -5.88
N GLN A 172 2.25 13.52 -6.63
CA GLN A 172 2.11 14.57 -7.64
C GLN A 172 2.00 14.03 -9.07
N HIS A 173 2.10 12.71 -9.24
CA HIS A 173 1.99 12.09 -10.55
C HIS A 173 0.64 12.45 -11.21
N PRO A 174 0.62 12.89 -12.49
CA PRO A 174 -0.59 13.38 -13.15
C PRO A 174 -1.77 12.40 -13.11
N ALA A 175 -1.51 11.10 -13.19
CA ALA A 175 -2.53 10.05 -13.20
C ALA A 175 -3.24 9.85 -11.83
N VAL A 176 -2.68 10.34 -10.73
CA VAL A 176 -3.25 10.17 -9.38
C VAL A 176 -3.42 11.47 -8.62
N ARG A 177 -2.98 12.57 -9.21
CA ARG A 177 -3.09 13.87 -8.57
C ARG A 177 -4.55 14.23 -8.34
N GLY A 178 -4.90 14.53 -7.07
CA GLY A 178 -6.23 14.97 -6.68
C GLY A 178 -6.35 16.48 -6.58
N MET A 179 -7.59 16.96 -6.65
CA MET A 179 -7.93 18.35 -6.35
C MET A 179 -8.62 18.44 -4.98
N PRO A 180 -8.26 19.41 -4.14
CA PRO A 180 -8.95 19.64 -2.88
C PRO A 180 -10.32 20.29 -3.15
N ILE A 181 -11.37 19.71 -2.59
CA ILE A 181 -12.74 20.26 -2.65
C ILE A 181 -13.09 20.88 -1.30
N HIS A 182 -13.26 22.18 -1.31
CA HIS A 182 -13.67 22.99 -0.16
C HIS A 182 -12.94 22.66 1.18
N ARG A 183 -11.65 22.28 1.10
CA ARG A 183 -10.85 21.85 2.26
C ARG A 183 -11.46 20.65 3.04
N SER A 184 -12.46 19.99 2.50
CA SER A 184 -13.18 18.90 3.16
C SER A 184 -12.68 17.54 2.71
N TYR A 185 -12.43 17.37 1.40
CA TYR A 185 -11.97 16.12 0.83
C TYR A 185 -11.15 16.34 -0.45
N HIS A 186 -10.53 15.29 -0.95
CA HIS A 186 -9.84 15.29 -2.24
C HIS A 186 -10.64 14.50 -3.27
N LEU A 187 -10.79 15.07 -4.44
CA LEU A 187 -11.40 14.42 -5.60
C LEU A 187 -10.29 14.05 -6.59
N HIS A 188 -10.24 12.77 -6.96
CA HIS A 188 -9.31 12.26 -7.95
C HIS A 188 -10.10 11.78 -9.17
N LEU A 189 -9.68 12.23 -10.37
CA LEU A 189 -10.20 11.78 -11.65
C LEU A 189 -9.10 10.97 -12.31
N VAL A 190 -9.27 9.65 -12.42
CA VAL A 190 -8.19 8.75 -12.78
C VAL A 190 -8.57 7.78 -13.89
N ALA A 191 -7.57 7.28 -14.61
CA ALA A 191 -7.71 6.27 -15.65
C ALA A 191 -8.77 6.61 -16.71
N PRO A 192 -8.62 7.74 -17.43
CA PRO A 192 -9.54 8.09 -18.53
C PRO A 192 -9.59 6.98 -19.58
N GLY A 193 -10.75 6.85 -20.25
CA GLY A 193 -10.95 5.82 -21.28
C GLY A 193 -11.19 4.40 -20.73
N THR A 194 -11.31 4.22 -19.42
CA THR A 194 -11.59 2.94 -18.78
C THR A 194 -13.01 2.87 -18.24
N PRO A 195 -13.55 1.67 -17.91
CA PRO A 195 -14.89 1.56 -17.34
C PRO A 195 -15.07 2.41 -16.07
N GLY A 196 -16.21 3.08 -15.98
CA GLY A 196 -16.53 3.94 -14.85
C GLY A 196 -16.62 3.18 -13.52
N MET A 197 -16.02 3.75 -12.45
CA MET A 197 -16.12 3.25 -11.07
C MET A 197 -15.98 4.42 -10.10
N VAL A 198 -16.79 4.43 -9.06
CA VAL A 198 -16.70 5.39 -7.97
C VAL A 198 -16.14 4.69 -6.73
N HIS A 199 -15.04 5.19 -6.20
CA HIS A 199 -14.48 4.67 -4.96
C HIS A 199 -14.56 5.73 -3.86
N LEU A 200 -15.11 5.34 -2.70
CA LEU A 200 -15.24 6.16 -1.51
C LEU A 200 -14.33 5.62 -0.40
N THR A 201 -13.72 6.50 0.37
CA THR A 201 -12.95 6.10 1.56
C THR A 201 -13.77 6.30 2.83
N SER A 202 -13.73 5.36 3.77
CA SER A 202 -14.29 5.52 5.12
C SER A 202 -13.24 5.95 6.15
N GLY A 203 -11.97 5.98 5.76
CA GLY A 203 -10.84 6.28 6.62
C GLY A 203 -10.67 7.75 6.98
N ARG A 204 -9.58 8.07 7.71
CA ARG A 204 -9.27 9.44 8.18
C ARG A 204 -9.05 10.46 7.05
N ARG A 205 -8.65 10.00 5.86
CA ARG A 205 -8.54 10.86 4.68
C ARG A 205 -9.83 10.74 3.91
N ALA A 206 -10.58 11.82 3.86
CA ALA A 206 -11.76 11.94 3.04
C ALA A 206 -11.34 12.08 1.57
N GLU A 207 -11.56 11.04 0.78
CA GLU A 207 -11.18 10.99 -0.63
C GLU A 207 -12.27 10.33 -1.46
N ILE A 208 -12.51 10.87 -2.65
CA ILE A 208 -13.37 10.27 -3.67
C ILE A 208 -12.52 10.08 -4.91
N VAL A 209 -12.48 8.85 -5.43
CA VAL A 209 -11.73 8.51 -6.64
C VAL A 209 -12.73 8.06 -7.71
N LEU A 210 -12.76 8.81 -8.81
CA LEU A 210 -13.58 8.51 -9.98
C LEU A 210 -12.66 7.92 -11.06
N PHE A 211 -12.92 6.67 -11.42
CA PHE A 211 -12.19 6.00 -12.49
C PHE A 211 -13.00 6.03 -13.77
N GLY A 212 -12.32 6.32 -14.88
CA GLY A 212 -12.93 6.40 -16.20
C GLY A 212 -13.71 7.70 -16.45
N ASP A 213 -14.13 7.88 -17.68
CA ASP A 213 -14.83 9.09 -18.12
C ASP A 213 -16.35 8.97 -18.04
N ASP A 214 -16.87 7.74 -17.96
CA ASP A 214 -18.30 7.43 -18.04
C ASP A 214 -18.99 7.41 -16.67
N VAL A 215 -18.51 8.18 -15.69
CA VAL A 215 -19.13 8.28 -14.37
C VAL A 215 -20.20 9.37 -14.39
N LEU A 216 -21.40 9.00 -14.82
CA LEU A 216 -22.49 9.92 -15.12
C LEU A 216 -23.71 9.68 -14.24
N PHE A 217 -24.48 10.74 -13.99
CA PHE A 217 -25.84 10.65 -13.49
C PHE A 217 -26.82 10.46 -14.64
N ARG A 218 -27.67 9.44 -14.55
CA ARG A 218 -28.71 9.11 -15.52
C ARG A 218 -30.04 9.71 -15.08
N GLY A 219 -30.44 10.82 -15.70
CA GLY A 219 -31.74 11.47 -15.45
C GLY A 219 -32.90 10.77 -16.19
N PRO A 220 -34.17 11.20 -15.93
CA PRO A 220 -34.50 12.32 -15.03
C PRO A 220 -34.62 11.92 -13.57
N PHE A 221 -34.10 12.74 -12.66
CA PHE A 221 -34.30 12.59 -11.23
C PHE A 221 -34.09 13.89 -10.46
N THR A 222 -34.58 13.92 -9.20
CA THR A 222 -34.30 14.97 -8.21
C THR A 222 -34.00 14.30 -6.88
N LEU A 223 -32.80 14.57 -6.34
CA LEU A 223 -32.32 14.00 -5.07
C LEU A 223 -32.03 15.11 -4.08
N PRO A 224 -32.64 15.11 -2.89
CA PRO A 224 -32.25 15.97 -1.78
C PRO A 224 -30.98 15.38 -1.14
N ILE A 225 -30.09 16.26 -0.63
CA ILE A 225 -28.83 15.91 0.06
C ILE A 225 -28.76 16.72 1.33
N GLY A 226 -28.70 16.06 2.47
CA GLY A 226 -28.83 16.73 3.76
C GLY A 226 -30.11 17.54 3.85
N THR A 227 -30.03 18.71 4.47
CA THR A 227 -31.16 19.62 4.64
C THR A 227 -31.12 20.83 3.72
N GLU A 228 -29.99 21.08 3.06
CA GLU A 228 -29.74 22.33 2.35
C GLU A 228 -29.63 22.17 0.82
N TYR A 229 -29.26 20.98 0.33
CA TYR A 229 -28.92 20.79 -1.08
C TYR A 229 -29.95 19.91 -1.80
N THR A 230 -30.11 20.19 -3.10
CA THR A 230 -30.91 19.37 -4.02
C THR A 230 -30.19 19.30 -5.36
N VAL A 231 -30.00 18.08 -5.89
CA VAL A 231 -29.51 17.85 -7.24
C VAL A 231 -30.66 17.42 -8.14
N LYS A 232 -30.84 18.14 -9.25
CA LYS A 232 -31.82 17.83 -10.29
C LYS A 232 -31.10 17.56 -11.59
N VAL A 233 -31.34 16.39 -12.16
CA VAL A 233 -30.83 15.99 -13.50
C VAL A 233 -32.03 15.75 -14.40
N PRO A 234 -32.31 16.65 -15.36
CA PRO A 234 -33.53 16.57 -16.22
C PRO A 234 -33.40 15.52 -17.34
N GLY A 235 -32.26 14.85 -17.51
CA GLY A 235 -32.02 13.83 -18.54
C GLY A 235 -31.24 14.31 -19.77
N SER A 236 -30.89 15.58 -19.84
CA SER A 236 -30.22 16.21 -20.99
C SER A 236 -28.70 16.34 -20.86
N GLY A 237 -28.05 15.51 -20.04
CA GLY A 237 -26.59 15.60 -19.78
C GLY A 237 -26.17 16.80 -18.93
N SER A 238 -27.15 17.54 -18.37
CA SER A 238 -26.96 18.66 -17.47
C SER A 238 -27.51 18.37 -16.10
N ALA A 239 -26.93 18.99 -15.07
CA ALA A 239 -27.38 18.92 -13.70
C ALA A 239 -27.53 20.33 -13.14
N THR A 240 -28.56 20.54 -12.30
CA THR A 240 -28.76 21.76 -11.52
C THR A 240 -28.61 21.41 -10.05
N LEU A 241 -27.68 22.04 -9.39
CA LEU A 241 -27.50 21.97 -7.96
C LEU A 241 -28.08 23.21 -7.31
N THR A 242 -29.02 23.02 -6.37
CA THR A 242 -29.67 24.10 -5.60
C THR A 242 -29.30 23.98 -4.15
N ARG A 243 -28.92 25.09 -3.52
CA ARG A 243 -28.72 25.20 -2.07
C ARG A 243 -29.68 26.22 -1.51
N ILE A 244 -30.43 25.83 -0.46
CA ILE A 244 -31.35 26.70 0.25
C ILE A 244 -30.89 26.83 1.70
N VAL A 245 -30.52 28.03 2.10
CA VAL A 245 -30.01 28.33 3.45
C VAL A 245 -30.80 29.48 4.07
N LYS A 246 -31.11 29.34 5.36
CA LYS A 246 -31.69 30.46 6.12
C LYS A 246 -30.57 31.37 6.64
N VAL A 247 -30.54 32.61 6.15
CA VAL A 247 -29.60 33.65 6.58
C VAL A 247 -30.37 34.82 7.19
N LYS A 248 -30.15 35.10 8.48
CA LYS A 248 -30.82 36.22 9.18
C LYS A 248 -32.34 36.27 8.98
N ASP A 249 -33.01 35.09 9.14
CA ASP A 249 -34.44 34.89 8.94
C ASP A 249 -34.97 34.95 7.50
N GLU A 250 -34.12 35.15 6.50
CA GLU A 250 -34.49 35.07 5.08
C GLU A 250 -33.98 33.77 4.48
N TRP A 251 -34.78 33.18 3.57
CA TRP A 251 -34.36 32.03 2.79
C TRP A 251 -33.58 32.50 1.55
N VAL A 252 -32.33 32.12 1.46
CA VAL A 252 -31.47 32.40 0.31
C VAL A 252 -31.31 31.14 -0.50
N GLU A 253 -31.73 31.21 -1.76
CA GLU A 253 -31.54 30.16 -2.75
C GLU A 253 -30.33 30.48 -3.65
N ARG A 254 -29.45 29.51 -3.85
CA ARG A 254 -28.36 29.56 -4.81
C ARG A 254 -28.48 28.38 -5.74
N GLN A 255 -28.27 28.62 -7.04
CA GLN A 255 -28.27 27.56 -8.06
C GLN A 255 -26.99 27.60 -8.87
N VAL A 256 -26.47 26.41 -9.21
CA VAL A 256 -25.35 26.20 -10.10
C VAL A 256 -25.71 25.13 -11.11
N ASN A 257 -25.52 25.43 -12.39
CA ASN A 257 -25.70 24.46 -13.47
C ASN A 257 -24.32 23.88 -13.85
N CYS A 258 -24.25 22.59 -14.04
CA CYS A 258 -23.05 21.88 -14.44
C CYS A 258 -23.41 20.70 -15.37
N SER A 259 -22.41 20.03 -15.87
CA SER A 259 -22.59 18.74 -16.55
C SER A 259 -23.15 17.67 -15.59
N ALA A 260 -23.84 16.68 -16.10
CA ALA A 260 -24.36 15.55 -15.31
C ALA A 260 -23.30 14.49 -15.00
N ASP A 261 -22.01 14.77 -15.25
CA ASP A 261 -20.93 13.92 -14.75
C ASP A 261 -20.75 14.10 -13.24
N VAL A 262 -20.42 13.00 -12.55
CA VAL A 262 -20.30 12.99 -11.09
C VAL A 262 -19.21 13.96 -10.62
N GLY A 263 -18.11 14.07 -11.32
CA GLY A 263 -17.00 14.96 -10.98
C GLY A 263 -17.43 16.43 -10.98
N SER A 264 -18.11 16.89 -12.06
CA SER A 264 -18.62 18.26 -12.17
C SER A 264 -19.66 18.57 -11.08
N VAL A 265 -20.55 17.64 -10.77
CA VAL A 265 -21.54 17.83 -9.70
C VAL A 265 -20.88 17.91 -8.32
N LEU A 266 -19.84 17.08 -8.04
CA LEU A 266 -19.09 17.14 -6.79
C LEU A 266 -18.29 18.45 -6.65
N ILE A 267 -17.71 18.95 -7.74
CA ILE A 267 -17.03 20.25 -7.78
C ILE A 267 -18.04 21.38 -7.49
N ALA A 268 -19.20 21.38 -8.15
CA ALA A 268 -20.26 22.34 -7.92
C ALA A 268 -20.78 22.30 -6.47
N LEU A 269 -20.96 21.09 -5.90
CA LEU A 269 -21.33 20.90 -4.50
C LEU A 269 -20.31 21.54 -3.55
N GLY A 270 -19.01 21.34 -3.79
CA GLY A 270 -17.95 21.98 -3.03
C GLY A 270 -17.92 23.49 -3.17
N GLN A 271 -18.14 24.04 -4.37
CA GLN A 271 -18.24 25.48 -4.61
C GLN A 271 -19.40 26.12 -3.83
N MET A 272 -20.46 25.37 -3.60
CA MET A 272 -21.61 25.78 -2.78
C MET A 272 -21.42 25.53 -1.29
N GLY A 273 -20.28 25.01 -0.86
CA GLY A 273 -19.91 24.74 0.52
C GLY A 273 -20.27 23.36 1.06
N GLY A 274 -20.70 22.45 0.18
CA GLY A 274 -20.92 21.05 0.56
C GLY A 274 -19.61 20.33 0.87
N GLY A 275 -19.63 19.49 1.89
CA GLY A 275 -18.47 18.74 2.36
C GLY A 275 -18.49 17.28 1.91
N TYR A 276 -17.63 16.48 2.55
CA TYR A 276 -17.50 15.05 2.25
C TYR A 276 -18.79 14.29 2.57
N ALA A 277 -19.47 14.63 3.66
CA ALA A 277 -20.71 13.96 4.08
C ALA A 277 -21.80 14.11 3.01
N GLU A 278 -22.00 15.32 2.49
CA GLU A 278 -22.97 15.61 1.43
C GLU A 278 -22.59 14.92 0.12
N ALA A 279 -21.29 14.89 -0.20
CA ALA A 279 -20.78 14.20 -1.39
C ALA A 279 -21.04 12.69 -1.33
N VAL A 280 -20.73 12.05 -0.20
CA VAL A 280 -20.99 10.61 0.03
C VAL A 280 -22.49 10.32 0.03
N GLU A 281 -23.31 11.17 0.66
CA GLU A 281 -24.76 11.02 0.69
C GLU A 281 -25.33 11.09 -0.73
N LEU A 282 -24.90 12.05 -1.55
CA LEU A 282 -25.32 12.14 -2.95
C LEU A 282 -25.01 10.85 -3.72
N ILE A 283 -23.76 10.39 -3.64
CA ILE A 283 -23.33 9.20 -4.38
C ILE A 283 -24.13 7.97 -3.93
N ARG A 284 -24.27 7.75 -2.62
CA ARG A 284 -25.02 6.61 -2.08
C ARG A 284 -26.52 6.65 -2.42
N ARG A 285 -27.15 7.83 -2.38
CA ARG A 285 -28.55 7.97 -2.78
C ARG A 285 -28.73 7.73 -4.27
N ALA A 286 -27.81 8.23 -5.09
CA ALA A 286 -27.85 8.02 -6.53
C ALA A 286 -27.63 6.55 -6.90
N ASP A 287 -26.74 5.86 -6.21
CA ASP A 287 -26.50 4.42 -6.36
C ASP A 287 -27.74 3.61 -5.97
N ALA A 288 -28.30 3.88 -4.79
CA ALA A 288 -29.52 3.23 -4.30
C ALA A 288 -30.75 3.48 -5.21
N ALA A 289 -30.82 4.64 -5.88
CA ALA A 289 -31.85 4.96 -6.85
C ALA A 289 -31.57 4.37 -8.26
N GLY A 290 -30.40 3.74 -8.48
CA GLY A 290 -30.01 3.18 -9.76
C GLY A 290 -29.77 4.24 -10.86
N VAL A 291 -29.50 5.50 -10.46
CA VAL A 291 -29.30 6.62 -11.39
C VAL A 291 -27.81 6.93 -11.64
N LEU A 292 -26.89 6.11 -11.14
CA LEU A 292 -25.48 6.15 -11.51
C LEU A 292 -25.20 5.22 -12.68
N SER A 293 -24.27 5.64 -13.55
CA SER A 293 -23.80 4.81 -14.67
C SER A 293 -22.81 3.73 -14.21
N SER A 294 -22.21 3.89 -13.06
CA SER A 294 -21.04 3.15 -12.59
C SER A 294 -21.25 2.59 -11.20
N SER A 295 -20.54 1.52 -10.87
CA SER A 295 -20.57 0.90 -9.53
C SER A 295 -19.91 1.80 -8.48
N VAL A 296 -20.45 1.76 -7.27
CA VAL A 296 -19.92 2.45 -6.09
C VAL A 296 -19.30 1.43 -5.16
N LEU A 297 -18.06 1.67 -4.78
CA LEU A 297 -17.29 0.82 -3.88
C LEU A 297 -16.76 1.63 -2.70
N VAL A 298 -16.70 0.99 -1.55
CA VAL A 298 -16.15 1.59 -0.33
C VAL A 298 -15.01 0.73 0.16
N ASP A 299 -13.85 1.37 0.36
CA ASP A 299 -12.63 0.73 0.89
C ASP A 299 -12.27 -0.60 0.16
N ALA A 300 -12.39 -0.63 -1.17
CA ALA A 300 -11.99 -1.78 -1.98
C ALA A 300 -10.46 -1.90 -2.06
N ILE A 301 -9.84 -2.21 -0.94
CA ILE A 301 -8.39 -2.32 -0.78
C ILE A 301 -7.98 -3.78 -0.95
N PRO A 302 -6.90 -4.09 -1.72
CA PRO A 302 -6.38 -5.44 -1.82
C PRO A 302 -6.03 -6.03 -0.45
N LEU A 303 -6.37 -7.31 -0.26
CA LEU A 303 -6.09 -8.03 0.99
C LEU A 303 -4.59 -8.09 1.28
N GLU A 304 -4.19 -7.57 2.44
CA GLU A 304 -2.82 -7.66 2.92
C GLU A 304 -2.59 -8.96 3.67
N LEU A 305 -1.73 -9.79 3.12
CA LEU A 305 -1.28 -11.02 3.76
C LEU A 305 0.10 -10.81 4.40
N ASN A 306 0.28 -11.34 5.60
CA ASN A 306 1.59 -11.37 6.23
C ASN A 306 2.48 -12.50 5.64
N LEU A 307 3.79 -12.44 5.89
CA LEU A 307 4.74 -13.42 5.34
C LEU A 307 4.39 -14.87 5.66
N ARG A 308 3.84 -15.15 6.86
CA ARG A 308 3.44 -16.52 7.24
C ARG A 308 2.25 -17.00 6.41
N GLN A 309 1.28 -16.13 6.16
CA GLN A 309 0.13 -16.44 5.31
C GLN A 309 0.56 -16.64 3.87
N LEU A 310 1.43 -15.77 3.34
CA LEU A 310 1.99 -15.95 1.99
C LEU A 310 2.76 -17.26 1.87
N ALA A 311 3.61 -17.59 2.84
CA ALA A 311 4.33 -18.86 2.86
C ALA A 311 3.40 -20.08 2.99
N TYR A 312 2.29 -19.94 3.70
CA TYR A 312 1.26 -20.98 3.76
C TYR A 312 0.63 -21.19 2.39
N PHE A 313 0.21 -20.13 1.70
CA PHE A 313 -0.36 -20.24 0.35
C PHE A 313 0.65 -20.81 -0.65
N ALA A 314 1.92 -20.37 -0.60
CA ALA A 314 2.96 -20.88 -1.46
C ALA A 314 3.15 -22.42 -1.34
N ARG A 315 3.06 -22.95 -0.13
CA ARG A 315 3.18 -24.39 0.13
C ARG A 315 1.94 -25.21 -0.29
N HIS A 316 0.75 -24.57 -0.29
CA HIS A 316 -0.52 -25.25 -0.52
C HIS A 316 -1.15 -24.90 -1.86
N ASP A 317 -0.43 -24.22 -2.74
CA ASP A 317 -0.91 -23.86 -4.07
C ASP A 317 -1.21 -25.13 -4.88
N PRO A 318 -2.46 -25.30 -5.34
CA PRO A 318 -2.84 -26.49 -6.11
C PRO A 318 -2.09 -26.60 -7.45
N SER A 319 -1.56 -25.51 -7.98
CA SER A 319 -0.73 -25.52 -9.19
C SER A 319 0.59 -26.27 -8.96
N LEU A 320 1.15 -26.23 -7.75
CA LEU A 320 2.35 -26.95 -7.37
C LEU A 320 2.11 -28.45 -7.29
N ARG A 321 0.95 -28.88 -6.76
CA ARG A 321 0.59 -30.31 -6.69
C ARG A 321 0.47 -30.96 -8.07
N LYS A 322 0.02 -30.19 -9.07
CA LYS A 322 -0.02 -30.68 -10.47
C LYS A 322 1.39 -30.81 -11.04
N ALA A 323 2.27 -29.85 -10.79
CA ALA A 323 3.67 -29.89 -11.23
C ALA A 323 4.43 -31.06 -10.57
N ASP A 324 4.27 -31.26 -9.25
CA ASP A 324 4.90 -32.37 -8.54
C ASP A 324 4.40 -33.75 -9.00
N ALA A 325 3.12 -33.86 -9.33
CA ALA A 325 2.53 -35.08 -9.90
C ALA A 325 3.07 -35.38 -11.30
N GLU A 326 3.35 -34.35 -12.10
CA GLU A 326 3.89 -34.48 -13.44
C GLU A 326 5.39 -34.80 -13.40
N VAL A 327 6.17 -34.18 -12.51
CA VAL A 327 7.59 -34.50 -12.24
C VAL A 327 7.72 -35.94 -11.72
N SER A 328 6.84 -36.39 -10.82
CA SER A 328 6.82 -37.76 -10.35
C SER A 328 6.50 -38.78 -11.46
N ARG A 329 5.63 -38.43 -12.41
CA ARG A 329 5.35 -39.24 -13.61
C ARG A 329 6.53 -39.35 -14.56
N LEU A 330 7.39 -38.34 -14.59
CA LEU A 330 8.60 -38.33 -15.43
C LEU A 330 9.81 -39.03 -14.81
N GLY A 331 9.66 -39.63 -13.60
CA GLY A 331 10.69 -40.42 -12.94
C GLY A 331 11.92 -39.63 -12.48
N VAL A 332 11.82 -38.31 -12.40
CA VAL A 332 12.88 -37.45 -11.86
C VAL A 332 12.73 -37.38 -10.35
N SER A 333 13.52 -38.20 -9.64
CA SER A 333 13.60 -38.18 -8.18
C SER A 333 14.21 -36.84 -7.75
N ARG A 334 13.40 -35.97 -7.10
CA ARG A 334 13.96 -34.85 -6.33
C ARG A 334 14.78 -35.42 -5.17
N PRO A 335 16.00 -34.94 -4.88
CA PRO A 335 16.67 -35.30 -3.65
C PRO A 335 15.78 -34.89 -2.47
N SER A 336 15.35 -35.87 -1.68
CA SER A 336 14.65 -35.64 -0.43
C SER A 336 15.59 -34.84 0.47
N VAL A 337 15.31 -33.56 0.63
CA VAL A 337 15.82 -32.83 1.79
C VAL A 337 14.99 -33.36 2.96
N GLU A 338 15.57 -34.33 3.68
CA GLU A 338 15.03 -34.78 4.96
C GLU A 338 14.73 -33.55 5.81
N ASN A 339 13.52 -33.49 6.32
CA ASN A 339 13.02 -32.46 7.20
C ASN A 339 14.06 -32.15 8.26
N ALA A 340 14.78 -31.05 8.12
CA ALA A 340 15.37 -30.40 9.25
C ALA A 340 14.20 -29.91 10.09
N ASP A 341 13.94 -30.67 11.12
CA ASP A 341 12.88 -30.54 12.10
C ASP A 341 12.88 -29.10 12.66
N LEU A 342 12.01 -28.25 12.12
CA LEU A 342 11.67 -26.95 12.70
C LEU A 342 10.55 -27.16 13.73
N THR A 343 10.64 -28.22 14.52
CA THR A 343 9.95 -28.27 15.79
C THR A 343 10.63 -27.23 16.68
N LEU A 344 9.94 -26.10 16.88
CA LEU A 344 10.17 -25.29 18.06
C LEU A 344 10.15 -26.26 19.24
N PRO A 345 11.18 -26.26 20.11
CA PRO A 345 11.15 -27.08 21.32
C PRO A 345 9.85 -26.70 22.05
N THR A 346 8.95 -27.64 22.16
CA THR A 346 7.85 -27.57 23.12
C THR A 346 8.51 -27.32 24.47
N PRO A 347 8.10 -26.32 25.24
CA PRO A 347 8.62 -26.16 26.58
C PRO A 347 8.32 -27.45 27.35
N ASP A 348 9.37 -28.11 27.83
CA ASP A 348 9.28 -29.29 28.63
C ASP A 348 8.26 -29.06 29.74
N ALA A 349 7.28 -29.96 29.83
CA ALA A 349 6.22 -29.94 30.84
C ALA A 349 6.71 -30.14 32.28
N ASP A 350 8.02 -30.18 32.48
CA ASP A 350 8.68 -30.41 33.78
C ASP A 350 9.53 -29.26 34.32
N SER A 351 9.41 -28.07 33.70
CA SER A 351 10.04 -26.88 34.27
C SER A 351 9.13 -26.28 35.36
N THR A 352 9.48 -26.53 36.61
CA THR A 352 8.97 -25.77 37.76
C THR A 352 8.98 -24.27 37.43
N PRO A 353 7.86 -23.56 37.67
CA PRO A 353 7.83 -22.12 37.41
C PRO A 353 8.90 -21.40 38.21
N PRO A 354 9.62 -20.44 37.63
CA PRO A 354 10.62 -19.68 38.38
C PRO A 354 9.95 -18.95 39.53
N PRO A 355 10.65 -18.80 40.68
CA PRO A 355 10.09 -18.17 41.87
C PRO A 355 9.61 -16.75 41.53
N THR A 356 8.40 -16.44 41.95
CA THR A 356 7.76 -15.12 41.80
C THR A 356 8.71 -14.05 42.36
N PRO A 357 9.07 -13.01 41.62
CA PRO A 357 9.88 -11.94 42.13
C PRO A 357 9.16 -11.24 43.30
N PRO A 358 9.88 -10.78 44.33
CA PRO A 358 9.27 -10.10 45.46
C PRO A 358 8.51 -8.86 45.00
N PRO A 359 7.39 -8.50 45.69
CA PRO A 359 6.61 -7.32 45.34
C PRO A 359 7.48 -6.06 45.43
N ARG A 360 7.46 -5.26 44.37
CA ARG A 360 8.14 -3.98 44.32
C ARG A 360 7.57 -3.07 45.41
N PRO A 361 8.40 -2.33 46.15
CA PRO A 361 7.91 -1.35 47.10
C PRO A 361 7.08 -0.27 46.37
N PRO A 362 6.06 0.29 47.05
CA PRO A 362 5.20 1.29 46.42
C PRO A 362 6.04 2.52 46.07
N LEU A 363 5.94 2.92 44.78
CA LEU A 363 6.48 4.19 44.32
C LEU A 363 5.70 5.33 44.98
N ASN A 364 6.34 6.01 45.93
CA ASN A 364 5.87 7.29 46.47
C ASN A 364 5.75 8.26 45.27
N ARG A 365 4.52 8.46 44.78
CA ARG A 365 4.20 9.54 43.87
C ARG A 365 4.01 10.80 44.67
N GLU A 366 5.03 11.64 44.74
CA GLU A 366 4.84 13.05 45.07
C GLU A 366 4.08 13.71 43.90
N PRO A 367 2.98 14.43 44.16
CA PRO A 367 2.29 15.19 43.15
C PRO A 367 2.99 16.54 42.96
N GLY A 368 3.63 16.74 41.85
CA GLY A 368 4.07 18.06 41.47
C GLY A 368 5.48 18.16 40.92
N ARG A 369 5.60 18.01 39.65
CA ARG A 369 6.46 18.80 38.71
C ARG A 369 6.53 18.14 37.35
N LEU A 370 5.51 18.46 36.55
CA LEU A 370 5.42 17.98 35.15
C LEU A 370 6.00 18.97 34.12
N PHE A 371 6.64 20.06 34.55
CA PHE A 371 7.29 20.98 33.63
C PHE A 371 8.66 21.38 34.14
N GLY A 372 9.70 20.90 33.46
CA GLY A 372 11.04 21.45 33.57
C GLY A 372 11.08 22.88 32.98
N PRO A 373 12.07 23.71 33.36
CA PRO A 373 12.14 25.10 32.93
C PRO A 373 12.23 25.20 31.40
N LYS A 374 11.38 26.05 30.79
CA LYS A 374 11.44 26.40 29.39
C LYS A 374 12.85 26.89 29.05
N ARG A 375 13.53 26.23 28.12
CA ARG A 375 14.71 26.79 27.48
C ARG A 375 14.28 28.07 26.78
N GLN A 376 14.89 29.19 27.16
CA GLN A 376 14.80 30.45 26.45
C GLN A 376 15.47 30.25 25.09
N GLU A 377 14.69 30.43 24.03
CA GLU A 377 15.23 30.53 22.67
C GLU A 377 16.07 31.82 22.55
N PRO A 378 17.24 31.77 21.87
CA PRO A 378 18.02 32.98 21.62
C PRO A 378 17.24 33.92 20.68
N PRO A 379 17.40 35.24 20.83
CA PRO A 379 16.68 36.20 20.00
C PRO A 379 17.05 36.07 18.53
N VAL A 380 16.03 35.98 17.69
CA VAL A 380 16.16 35.92 16.22
C VAL A 380 16.68 37.29 15.77
N ALA A 381 17.83 37.30 15.09
CA ALA A 381 18.40 38.51 14.49
C ALA A 381 17.47 39.02 13.34
N PRO A 382 17.29 40.34 13.18
CA PRO A 382 16.44 40.89 12.13
C PRO A 382 17.03 40.61 10.74
N ILE A 383 16.17 40.08 9.84
CA ILE A 383 16.50 39.91 8.43
C ILE A 383 16.58 41.28 7.77
N VAL A 384 17.78 41.69 7.33
CA VAL A 384 18.00 42.88 6.52
C VAL A 384 17.68 42.51 5.07
N LEU A 385 16.60 43.07 4.53
CA LEU A 385 16.27 42.97 3.10
C LEU A 385 17.22 43.87 2.29
N PRO A 386 17.76 43.38 1.15
CA PRO A 386 18.57 44.25 0.27
C PRO A 386 17.69 45.27 -0.43
N THR A 387 18.17 46.55 -0.41
CA THR A 387 17.58 47.64 -1.14
C THR A 387 17.71 47.46 -2.66
N PRO A 388 16.68 47.78 -3.45
CA PRO A 388 16.80 47.76 -4.90
C PRO A 388 17.80 48.81 -5.39
N ARG A 389 18.69 48.41 -6.29
CA ARG A 389 19.56 49.30 -7.02
C ARG A 389 18.76 49.99 -8.14
N GLU A 390 18.89 51.30 -8.21
CA GLU A 390 18.47 52.12 -9.34
C GLU A 390 19.22 51.76 -10.63
#